data_3987616159304ffdc046bfa9ad7624f5
#
_entry.id   3987616159304ffdc046bfa9ad7624f5
#
_cell.length_a   1.000
_cell.length_b   1.000
_cell.length_c   1.000
_cell.angle_alpha   90.00
_cell.angle_beta   90.00
_cell.angle_gamma   90.00
#
_symmetry.space_group_name_H-M   'P 1'
#
loop_
_entity.id
_entity.type
_entity.pdbx_description
1 polymer ?
#
loop_
_entity_poly.entity_id
_entity_poly.type
_entity_poly.pdbx_seq_one_letter_code
_entity_poly.pdbx_strand_id
1 'polypeptide(L)'
;MKAMLPRLVFWCINLWIIAYTLVIGISLLLQFVGGELPCPLCMLQRYAMILSTLGAVWIIRQAQRGVLTWDRYVQGLGMGTLGAFAGAVFASRQILLHILPGDQGYGGAVLGLHLYSWAFVTFCV
;
A
#
# COMPACT_ATOMS: atom_id res chain seq x y z
N MET A 1 7.27 24.74 16.94
CA MET A 1 8.54 24.32 16.31
C MET A 1 8.24 23.82 14.92
N LYS A 2 8.75 24.51 13.90
CA LYS A 2 8.64 24.03 12.51
C LYS A 2 9.65 22.89 12.35
N ALA A 3 9.19 21.65 12.31
CA ALA A 3 10.06 20.53 12.02
C ALA A 3 10.35 20.53 10.51
N MET A 4 11.56 20.88 10.13
CA MET A 4 12.04 20.62 8.77
C MET A 4 12.26 19.12 8.63
N LEU A 5 11.56 18.52 7.67
CA LEU A 5 11.73 17.11 7.37
C LEU A 5 13.16 16.87 6.86
N PRO A 6 13.96 15.98 7.47
CA PRO A 6 15.27 15.64 6.95
C PRO A 6 15.16 15.16 5.49
N ARG A 7 16.13 15.53 4.66
CA ARG A 7 16.14 15.17 3.22
C ARG A 7 15.91 13.68 2.99
N LEU A 8 16.52 12.85 3.82
CA LEU A 8 16.38 11.40 3.73
C LEU A 8 14.92 10.95 3.92
N VAL A 9 14.25 11.44 4.96
CA VAL A 9 12.84 11.09 5.25
C VAL A 9 11.93 11.58 4.14
N PHE A 10 12.17 12.77 3.60
CA PHE A 10 11.42 13.30 2.45
C PHE A 10 11.54 12.37 1.23
N TRP A 11 12.74 11.90 0.90
CA TRP A 11 12.96 10.97 -0.21
C TRP A 11 12.33 9.59 0.06
N CYS A 12 12.42 9.06 1.29
CA CYS A 12 11.79 7.80 1.65
C CYS A 12 10.27 7.85 1.49
N ILE A 13 9.63 8.93 1.94
CA ILE A 13 8.18 9.10 1.81
C ILE A 13 7.77 9.22 0.34
N ASN A 14 8.52 9.94 -0.48
CA ASN A 14 8.25 10.04 -1.91
C ASN A 14 8.39 8.69 -2.62
N LEU A 15 9.45 7.94 -2.32
CA LEU A 15 9.64 6.58 -2.84
C LEU A 15 8.48 5.65 -2.45
N TRP A 16 8.01 5.75 -1.21
CA TRP A 16 6.84 5.00 -0.75
C TRP A 16 5.59 5.32 -1.56
N ILE A 17 5.28 6.61 -1.76
CA ILE A 17 4.14 7.04 -2.57
C ILE A 17 4.24 6.50 -3.99
N ILE A 18 5.42 6.62 -4.62
CA ILE A 18 5.66 6.13 -5.97
C ILE A 18 5.48 4.62 -6.04
N ALA A 19 6.07 3.86 -5.10
CA ALA A 19 5.99 2.40 -5.07
C ALA A 19 4.53 1.92 -4.95
N TYR A 20 3.76 2.48 -4.02
CA TYR A 20 2.34 2.11 -3.85
C TYR A 20 1.49 2.50 -5.05
N THR A 21 1.73 3.67 -5.64
CA THR A 21 1.03 4.11 -6.86
C THR A 21 1.32 3.19 -8.04
N LEU A 22 2.57 2.76 -8.21
CA LEU A 22 2.95 1.80 -9.24
C LEU A 22 2.30 0.43 -9.02
N VAL A 23 2.29 -0.08 -7.79
CA VAL A 23 1.64 -1.37 -7.46
C VAL A 23 0.16 -1.32 -7.79
N ILE A 24 -0.54 -0.25 -7.40
CA ILE A 24 -1.96 -0.06 -7.72
C ILE A 24 -2.16 0.02 -9.24
N GLY A 25 -1.35 0.82 -9.94
CA GLY A 25 -1.42 0.99 -11.40
C GLY A 25 -1.20 -0.32 -12.15
N ILE A 26 -0.17 -1.08 -11.80
CA ILE A 26 0.12 -2.40 -12.40
C ILE A 26 -1.01 -3.38 -12.11
N SER A 27 -1.51 -3.40 -10.88
CA SER A 27 -2.63 -4.27 -10.47
C SER A 27 -3.91 -3.97 -11.26
N LEU A 28 -4.22 -2.69 -11.52
CA LEU A 28 -5.34 -2.29 -12.35
C LEU A 28 -5.12 -2.67 -13.81
N LEU A 29 -3.92 -2.42 -14.34
CA LEU A 29 -3.58 -2.77 -15.72
C LEU A 29 -3.74 -4.27 -15.98
N LEU A 30 -3.21 -5.11 -15.11
CA LEU A 30 -3.33 -6.57 -15.21
C LEU A 30 -4.79 -7.03 -15.15
N GLN A 31 -5.61 -6.38 -14.32
CA GLN A 31 -7.03 -6.68 -14.24
C GLN A 31 -7.77 -6.34 -15.54
N PHE A 32 -7.51 -5.17 -16.14
CA PHE A 32 -8.16 -4.78 -17.39
C PHE A 32 -7.69 -5.61 -18.58
N VAL A 33 -6.41 -5.92 -18.66
CA VAL A 33 -5.83 -6.74 -19.74
C VAL A 33 -6.21 -8.19 -19.60
N GLY A 34 -6.25 -8.73 -18.36
CA GLY A 34 -6.62 -10.12 -18.08
C GLY A 34 -8.12 -10.39 -18.12
N GLY A 35 -8.97 -9.34 -18.12
CA GLY A 35 -10.43 -9.48 -18.11
C GLY A 35 -10.98 -10.18 -16.87
N GLU A 36 -10.19 -10.26 -15.80
CA GLU A 36 -10.58 -10.93 -14.56
C GLU A 36 -11.44 -10.01 -13.69
N LEU A 37 -12.49 -10.60 -13.09
CA LEU A 37 -13.32 -9.89 -12.12
C LEU A 37 -12.52 -9.61 -10.85
N PRO A 38 -12.61 -8.39 -10.28
CA PRO A 38 -11.89 -8.05 -9.05
C PRO A 38 -12.41 -8.88 -7.88
N CYS A 39 -11.48 -9.55 -7.18
CA CYS A 39 -11.77 -10.19 -5.91
C CYS A 39 -12.12 -9.11 -4.85
N PRO A 40 -13.14 -9.32 -3.99
CA PRO A 40 -13.48 -8.37 -2.92
C PRO A 40 -12.30 -8.04 -2.00
N LEU A 41 -11.48 -9.04 -1.66
CA LEU A 41 -10.28 -8.84 -0.84
C LEU A 41 -9.20 -8.03 -1.57
N CYS A 42 -9.06 -8.20 -2.89
CA CYS A 42 -8.15 -7.40 -3.71
C CYS A 42 -8.57 -5.91 -3.73
N MET A 43 -9.87 -5.64 -3.73
CA MET A 43 -10.38 -4.27 -3.63
C MET A 43 -10.07 -3.65 -2.27
N LEU A 44 -10.27 -4.40 -1.18
CA LEU A 44 -9.93 -3.94 0.17
C LEU A 44 -8.43 -3.66 0.33
N GLN A 45 -7.57 -4.48 -0.24
CA GLN A 45 -6.13 -4.23 -0.26
C GLN A 45 -5.78 -2.92 -0.99
N ARG A 46 -6.41 -2.64 -2.14
CA ARG A 46 -6.22 -1.39 -2.87
C ARG A 46 -6.66 -0.17 -2.05
N TYR A 47 -7.81 -0.25 -1.37
CA TYR A 47 -8.26 0.82 -0.47
C TYR A 47 -7.29 1.04 0.70
N ALA A 48 -6.74 -0.03 1.26
CA ALA A 48 -5.72 0.05 2.31
C ALA A 48 -4.43 0.74 1.81
N MET A 49 -3.98 0.43 0.58
CA MET A 49 -2.85 1.11 -0.07
C MET A 49 -3.12 2.59 -0.30
N ILE A 50 -4.31 2.94 -0.77
CA ILE A 50 -4.72 4.35 -0.96
C ILE A 50 -4.70 5.09 0.37
N LEU A 51 -5.26 4.51 1.43
CA LEU A 51 -5.27 5.12 2.77
C LEU A 51 -3.85 5.35 3.29
N SER A 52 -2.97 4.36 3.13
CA SER A 52 -1.56 4.47 3.50
C SER A 52 -0.85 5.58 2.72
N THR A 53 -1.10 5.68 1.42
CA THR A 53 -0.53 6.73 0.55
C THR A 53 -1.05 8.12 0.92
N LEU A 54 -2.33 8.25 1.30
CA LEU A 54 -2.90 9.52 1.75
C LEU A 54 -2.22 10.04 3.01
N GLY A 55 -1.85 9.15 3.95
CA GLY A 55 -1.08 9.52 5.14
C GLY A 55 0.29 10.10 4.77
N ALA A 56 0.98 9.47 3.83
CA ALA A 56 2.27 9.95 3.33
C ALA A 56 2.15 11.30 2.58
N VAL A 57 1.16 11.44 1.72
CA VAL A 57 0.88 12.71 1.00
C VAL A 57 0.53 13.84 1.96
N TRP A 58 -0.21 13.53 3.04
CA TRP A 58 -0.51 14.50 4.08
C TRP A 58 0.76 15.08 4.71
N ILE A 59 1.71 14.24 5.09
CA ILE A 59 2.99 14.67 5.68
C ILE A 59 3.74 15.59 4.71
N ILE A 60 3.87 15.19 3.45
CA ILE A 60 4.58 15.98 2.43
C ILE A 60 3.92 17.34 2.22
N ARG A 61 2.59 17.38 2.12
CA ARG A 61 1.87 18.66 1.96
C ARG A 61 2.05 19.60 3.13
N GLN A 62 2.05 19.07 4.37
CA GLN A 62 2.30 19.90 5.55
C GLN A 62 3.74 20.41 5.58
N ALA A 63 4.70 19.58 5.16
CA ALA A 63 6.10 19.97 5.04
C ALA A 63 6.31 21.07 3.99
N GLN A 64 5.70 20.93 2.81
CA GLN A 64 5.79 21.94 1.73
C GLN A 64 5.17 23.28 2.12
N ARG A 65 4.08 23.26 2.89
CA ARG A 65 3.44 24.47 3.40
C ARG A 65 4.21 25.11 4.58
N GLY A 66 5.27 24.48 5.07
CA GLY A 66 6.05 24.95 6.21
C GLY A 66 5.30 24.95 7.54
N VAL A 67 4.20 24.20 7.62
CA VAL A 67 3.32 24.10 8.81
C VAL A 67 3.38 22.71 9.45
N LEU A 68 4.40 21.92 9.13
CA LEU A 68 4.58 20.59 9.70
C LEU A 68 4.91 20.72 11.18
N THR A 69 4.02 20.24 12.03
CA THR A 69 4.21 20.09 13.47
C THR A 69 4.38 18.61 13.81
N TRP A 70 4.89 18.29 14.98
CA TRP A 70 5.02 16.91 15.45
C TRP A 70 3.68 16.16 15.42
N ASP A 71 2.60 16.81 15.88
CA ASP A 71 1.25 16.23 15.88
C ASP A 71 0.77 15.87 14.48
N ARG A 72 0.98 16.75 13.51
CA ARG A 72 0.60 16.53 12.12
C ARG A 72 1.43 15.42 11.47
N TYR A 73 2.70 15.32 11.84
CA TYR A 73 3.56 14.23 11.40
C TYR A 73 3.07 12.90 11.94
N VAL A 74 2.77 12.81 13.24
CA VAL A 74 2.24 11.60 13.89
C VAL A 74 0.87 11.21 13.33
N GLN A 75 -0.01 12.18 13.04
CA GLN A 75 -1.29 11.91 12.39
C GLN A 75 -1.12 11.26 11.01
N GLY A 76 -0.26 11.83 10.15
CA GLY A 76 0.01 11.27 8.82
C GLY A 76 0.64 9.89 8.90
N LEU A 77 1.60 9.70 9.81
CA LEU A 77 2.22 8.40 10.06
C LEU A 77 1.19 7.37 10.59
N GLY A 78 0.32 7.79 11.50
CA GLY A 78 -0.76 6.96 12.03
C GLY A 78 -1.73 6.50 10.94
N MET A 79 -2.15 7.39 10.04
CA MET A 79 -2.97 7.01 8.88
C MET A 79 -2.25 6.01 7.98
N GLY A 80 -0.97 6.24 7.69
CA GLY A 80 -0.16 5.36 6.87
C GLY A 80 -0.02 3.96 7.48
N THR A 81 0.31 3.88 8.76
CA THR A 81 0.48 2.62 9.48
C THR A 81 -0.83 1.85 9.65
N LEU A 82 -1.94 2.52 9.93
CA LEU A 82 -3.26 1.89 9.98
C LEU A 82 -3.66 1.31 8.63
N GLY A 83 -3.42 2.05 7.53
CA GLY A 83 -3.64 1.56 6.18
C GLY A 83 -2.79 0.33 5.87
N ALA A 84 -1.50 0.37 6.17
CA ALA A 84 -0.59 -0.75 5.95
C ALA A 84 -0.97 -1.97 6.81
N PHE A 85 -1.32 -1.78 8.06
CA PHE A 85 -1.76 -2.87 8.95
C PHE A 85 -3.05 -3.52 8.45
N ALA A 86 -4.06 -2.73 8.09
CA ALA A 86 -5.31 -3.25 7.51
C ALA A 86 -5.04 -4.03 6.21
N GLY A 87 -4.19 -3.50 5.34
CA GLY A 87 -3.79 -4.15 4.10
C GLY A 87 -3.07 -5.47 4.34
N ALA A 88 -2.16 -5.54 5.31
CA ALA A 88 -1.47 -6.76 5.70
C ALA A 88 -2.44 -7.83 6.23
N VAL A 89 -3.43 -7.44 7.03
CA VAL A 89 -4.48 -8.35 7.54
C VAL A 89 -5.33 -8.91 6.38
N PHE A 90 -5.76 -8.08 5.43
CA PHE A 90 -6.51 -8.55 4.27
C PHE A 90 -5.67 -9.46 3.36
N ALA A 91 -4.40 -9.12 3.13
CA ALA A 91 -3.50 -9.93 2.33
C ALA A 91 -3.20 -11.28 3.00
N SER A 92 -2.94 -11.31 4.30
CA SER A 92 -2.70 -12.56 5.04
C SER A 92 -3.93 -13.47 5.04
N ARG A 93 -5.13 -12.91 5.20
CA ARG A 93 -6.38 -13.68 5.07
C ARG A 93 -6.52 -14.31 3.68
N GLN A 94 -6.18 -13.57 2.63
CA GLN A 94 -6.26 -14.09 1.27
C GLN A 94 -5.23 -15.21 1.04
N ILE A 95 -4.02 -15.09 1.55
CA ILE A 95 -3.01 -16.15 1.51
C ILE A 95 -3.52 -17.41 2.20
N LEU A 96 -4.08 -17.27 3.41
CA LEU A 96 -4.60 -18.40 4.19
C LEU A 96 -5.78 -19.12 3.50
N LEU A 97 -6.63 -18.39 2.76
CA LEU A 97 -7.74 -18.96 2.02
C LEU A 97 -7.29 -19.81 0.82
N HIS A 98 -6.10 -19.55 0.27
CA HIS A 98 -5.57 -20.19 -0.93
C HIS A 98 -4.33 -21.07 -0.65
N ILE A 99 -4.10 -21.45 0.60
CA ILE A 99 -2.95 -22.28 1.01
C ILE A 99 -3.17 -23.78 0.77
N LEU A 100 -4.40 -24.21 0.47
CA LEU A 100 -4.73 -25.62 0.28
C LEU A 100 -4.06 -26.17 -0.98
N PRO A 101 -3.48 -27.38 -0.93
CA PRO A 101 -2.88 -28.01 -2.09
C PRO A 101 -3.94 -28.31 -3.16
N GLY A 102 -3.71 -27.80 -4.38
CA GLY A 102 -4.63 -27.91 -5.52
C GLY A 102 -5.48 -26.66 -5.80
N ASP A 103 -5.39 -25.64 -4.95
CA ASP A 103 -6.01 -24.34 -5.23
C ASP A 103 -5.11 -23.54 -6.18
N GLN A 104 -5.67 -23.16 -7.35
CA GLN A 104 -4.93 -22.39 -8.34
C GLN A 104 -4.74 -20.91 -7.95
N GLY A 105 -5.30 -20.47 -6.81
CA GLY A 105 -5.25 -19.08 -6.39
C GLY A 105 -6.06 -18.16 -7.30
N TYR A 106 -6.15 -16.87 -6.93
CA TYR A 106 -6.85 -15.85 -7.70
C TYR A 106 -5.82 -15.01 -8.48
N GLY A 107 -5.98 -14.98 -9.80
CA GLY A 107 -5.10 -14.23 -10.70
C GLY A 107 -3.81 -14.95 -11.06
N GLY A 108 -3.08 -14.39 -12.04
CA GLY A 108 -1.81 -14.92 -12.51
C GLY A 108 -0.70 -14.82 -11.48
N ALA A 109 0.17 -15.82 -11.42
CA ALA A 109 1.39 -15.77 -10.63
C ALA A 109 2.45 -14.91 -11.37
N VAL A 110 3.02 -13.94 -10.66
CA VAL A 110 4.13 -13.11 -11.14
C VAL A 110 5.39 -13.52 -10.37
N LEU A 111 6.43 -13.95 -11.07
CA LEU A 111 7.68 -14.43 -10.46
C LEU A 111 7.49 -15.56 -9.42
N GLY A 112 6.52 -16.44 -9.65
CA GLY A 112 6.22 -17.57 -8.75
C GLY A 112 5.37 -17.26 -7.53
N LEU A 113 4.99 -16.01 -7.32
CA LEU A 113 4.10 -15.57 -6.25
C LEU A 113 2.85 -14.90 -6.83
N HIS A 114 1.69 -15.19 -6.24
CA HIS A 114 0.45 -14.52 -6.60
C HIS A 114 0.46 -13.04 -6.17
N LEU A 115 -0.32 -12.21 -6.86
CA LEU A 115 -0.40 -10.77 -6.60
C LEU A 115 -0.72 -10.42 -5.14
N TYR A 116 -1.54 -11.22 -4.47
CA TYR A 116 -1.86 -11.02 -3.05
C TYR A 116 -0.67 -11.28 -2.11
N SER A 117 0.25 -12.19 -2.47
CA SER A 117 1.49 -12.41 -1.73
C SER A 117 2.44 -11.22 -1.89
N TRP A 118 2.54 -10.66 -3.10
CA TRP A 118 3.27 -9.42 -3.34
C TRP A 118 2.68 -8.23 -2.58
N ALA A 119 1.35 -8.14 -2.52
CA ALA A 119 0.69 -7.12 -1.72
C ALA A 119 1.05 -7.24 -0.24
N PHE A 120 1.06 -8.46 0.32
CA PHE A 120 1.48 -8.70 1.70
C PHE A 120 2.92 -8.24 1.94
N VAL A 121 3.86 -8.60 1.07
CA VAL A 121 5.26 -8.14 1.16
C VAL A 121 5.33 -6.61 1.13
N THR A 122 4.57 -5.97 0.24
CA THR A 122 4.53 -4.51 0.12
C THR A 122 4.03 -3.83 1.40
N PHE A 123 3.04 -4.43 2.10
CA PHE A 123 2.55 -3.89 3.37
C PHE A 123 3.51 -4.11 4.54
N CYS A 124 4.36 -5.14 4.48
CA CYS A 124 5.33 -5.44 5.53
C CYS A 124 6.62 -4.62 5.41
N VAL A 125 6.90 -4.06 4.25
CA VAL A 125 8.08 -3.22 3.97
C VAL A 125 7.79 -1.77 4.28
#